data_167f593f98d450d04d1a2abbc382924c
#
_entry.id   167f593f98d450d04d1a2abbc382924c
#
_cell.length_a   1.000
_cell.length_b   1.000
_cell.length_c   1.000
_cell.angle_alpha   90.00
_cell.angle_beta   90.00
_cell.angle_gamma   90.00
#
_symmetry.space_group_name_H-M   'P 1'
#
loop_
_entity.id
_entity.type
_entity.pdbx_description
1 polymer ?
#
loop_
_entity_poly.entity_id
_entity_poly.type
_entity_poly.pdbx_seq_one_letter_code
_entity_poly.pdbx_strand_id
1 'polypeptide(L)'
;DVCSSDLGIDNCAIKFAQCCNPLPGDEIVGFITRGHGISVHKKDCVNYLSQKDDPENAARWINVKWESSEKHTGYFKCTLDIVAVDRIGLLADVSSALAMINIFIYESTSRELKNGNAMLSVTVSIAGMEQLNNVINKLQKIKNVISVERSGK
;
A
#
# COMPACT_ATOMS: atom_id res chain seq x y z
N ASP A 1 -12.62 -2.16 6.87
CA ASP A 1 -14.01 -2.35 6.45
C ASP A 1 -14.55 -1.12 5.74
N VAL A 2 -14.62 -1.22 4.43
CA VAL A 2 -15.20 -0.19 3.60
C VAL A 2 -16.46 -0.76 2.97
N CYS A 3 -17.62 -0.28 3.41
CA CYS A 3 -18.85 -0.57 2.74
C CYS A 3 -19.35 0.70 2.06
N SER A 4 -19.75 0.57 0.82
CA SER A 4 -20.34 1.70 0.13
C SER A 4 -21.75 1.92 0.68
N SER A 5 -21.90 2.91 1.53
CA SER A 5 -23.22 3.29 2.06
C SER A 5 -24.11 3.88 0.96
N ASP A 6 -23.53 4.33 -0.14
CA ASP A 6 -24.27 5.00 -1.20
C ASP A 6 -25.10 4.02 -2.04
N LEU A 7 -24.79 2.72 -1.99
CA LEU A 7 -25.51 1.71 -2.76
C LEU A 7 -26.44 0.85 -1.92
N GLY A 8 -26.51 1.08 -0.61
CA GLY A 8 -27.36 0.29 0.26
C GLY A 8 -27.02 -1.20 0.27
N ILE A 9 -25.77 -1.54 -0.05
CA ILE A 9 -25.32 -2.92 -0.06
C ILE A 9 -24.85 -3.26 1.35
N ASP A 10 -25.73 -3.90 2.10
CA ASP A 10 -25.39 -4.50 3.39
C ASP A 10 -24.74 -5.85 3.08
N ASN A 11 -23.58 -6.15 3.49
CA ASN A 11 -22.84 -7.40 3.25
C ASN A 11 -21.99 -7.39 1.96
N CYS A 12 -21.34 -6.29 1.66
CA CYS A 12 -20.36 -6.32 0.59
C CYS A 12 -19.08 -7.01 1.07
N ALA A 13 -18.66 -8.05 0.34
CA ALA A 13 -17.32 -8.60 0.53
C ALA A 13 -16.32 -7.60 -0.06
N ILE A 14 -15.40 -7.13 0.75
CA ILE A 14 -14.44 -6.12 0.34
C ILE A 14 -13.04 -6.72 0.30
N LYS A 15 -12.35 -6.50 -0.80
CA LYS A 15 -10.93 -6.79 -0.93
C LYS A 15 -10.17 -5.52 -1.25
N PHE A 16 -9.02 -5.36 -0.61
CA PHE A 16 -8.10 -4.30 -0.97
C PHE A 16 -7.21 -4.78 -2.11
N ALA A 17 -7.15 -4.01 -3.20
CA ALA A 17 -6.41 -4.39 -4.38
C ALA A 17 -4.91 -4.45 -4.09
N GLN A 18 -4.26 -5.52 -4.51
CA GLN A 18 -2.83 -5.70 -4.30
C GLN A 18 -1.98 -4.83 -5.22
N CYS A 19 -2.56 -4.32 -6.31
CA CYS A 19 -1.84 -3.46 -7.24
C CYS A 19 -1.49 -2.08 -6.67
N CYS A 20 -2.23 -1.62 -5.65
CA CYS A 20 -2.00 -0.31 -5.07
C CYS A 20 -2.04 -0.28 -3.54
N ASN A 21 -2.51 -1.35 -2.90
CA ASN A 21 -2.55 -1.49 -1.43
C ASN A 21 -3.07 -0.24 -0.73
N PRO A 22 -4.38 0.08 -0.85
CA PRO A 22 -4.93 1.27 -0.21
C PRO A 22 -4.85 1.20 1.31
N LEU A 23 -4.61 2.35 1.93
CA LEU A 23 -4.53 2.50 3.38
C LEU A 23 -5.55 3.55 3.84
N PRO A 24 -6.02 3.47 5.10
CA PRO A 24 -6.84 4.54 5.67
C PRO A 24 -6.15 5.90 5.51
N GLY A 25 -6.87 6.86 4.96
CA GLY A 25 -6.34 8.18 4.61
C GLY A 25 -6.06 8.36 3.12
N ASP A 26 -5.95 7.27 2.36
CA ASP A 26 -5.86 7.36 0.91
C ASP A 26 -7.23 7.68 0.30
N GLU A 27 -7.23 8.39 -0.81
CA GLU A 27 -8.44 8.49 -1.63
C GLU A 27 -8.66 7.18 -2.35
N ILE A 28 -9.86 6.63 -2.21
CA ILE A 28 -10.16 5.29 -2.71
C ILE A 28 -11.38 5.28 -3.64
N VAL A 29 -11.44 4.23 -4.45
CA VAL A 29 -12.54 3.96 -5.36
C VAL A 29 -12.79 2.46 -5.35
N GLY A 30 -14.04 2.03 -5.48
CA GLY A 30 -14.41 0.63 -5.51
C GLY A 30 -14.70 0.14 -6.92
N PHE A 31 -14.32 -1.08 -7.20
CA PHE A 31 -14.64 -1.78 -8.46
C PHE A 31 -15.55 -2.96 -8.15
N ILE A 32 -16.74 -2.99 -8.74
CA ILE A 32 -17.67 -4.10 -8.55
C ILE A 32 -17.20 -5.28 -9.37
N THR A 33 -16.74 -6.33 -8.70
CA THR A 33 -16.27 -7.55 -9.35
C THR A 33 -17.44 -8.49 -9.63
N ARG A 34 -17.29 -9.35 -10.62
CA ARG A 34 -18.35 -10.33 -10.95
C ARG A 34 -18.33 -11.45 -9.91
N GLY A 35 -19.32 -11.44 -9.00
CA GLY A 35 -19.51 -12.49 -8.02
C GLY A 35 -18.56 -12.49 -6.82
N HIS A 36 -17.67 -11.52 -6.71
CA HIS A 36 -16.65 -11.50 -5.64
C HIS A 36 -16.66 -10.25 -4.77
N GLY A 37 -17.70 -9.42 -4.86
CA GLY A 37 -17.83 -8.22 -4.07
C GLY A 37 -17.12 -7.02 -4.69
N ILE A 38 -16.53 -6.20 -3.84
CA ILE A 38 -15.92 -4.93 -4.25
C ILE A 38 -14.42 -4.98 -4.05
N SER A 39 -13.66 -4.63 -5.08
CA SER A 39 -12.22 -4.45 -5.00
C SER A 39 -11.93 -2.97 -4.81
N VAL A 40 -11.26 -2.61 -3.71
CA VAL A 40 -10.95 -1.22 -3.38
C VAL A 40 -9.57 -0.86 -3.92
N HIS A 41 -9.51 0.19 -4.71
CA HIS A 41 -8.27 0.73 -5.28
C HIS A 41 -8.05 2.15 -4.81
N LYS A 42 -6.82 2.62 -4.87
CA LYS A 42 -6.51 4.03 -4.73
C LYS A 42 -6.96 4.79 -5.98
N LYS A 43 -7.39 6.03 -5.82
CA LYS A 43 -7.80 6.86 -6.99
C LYS A 43 -6.64 7.17 -7.94
N ASP A 44 -5.41 7.07 -7.49
CA ASP A 44 -4.23 7.25 -8.33
C ASP A 44 -3.68 5.92 -8.89
N CYS A 45 -4.38 4.81 -8.66
CA CYS A 45 -3.98 3.50 -9.16
C CYS A 45 -3.99 3.48 -10.69
N VAL A 46 -2.93 2.96 -11.28
CA VAL A 46 -2.78 2.87 -12.75
C VAL A 46 -3.95 2.07 -13.36
N ASN A 47 -4.36 1.01 -12.70
CA ASN A 47 -5.47 0.18 -13.18
C ASN A 47 -6.80 0.93 -13.19
N TYR A 48 -7.06 1.76 -12.18
CA TYR A 48 -8.24 2.61 -12.18
C TYR A 48 -8.15 3.67 -13.26
N LEU A 49 -7.02 4.37 -13.36
CA LEU A 49 -6.85 5.47 -14.32
C LEU A 49 -6.96 5.00 -15.76
N SER A 50 -6.54 3.76 -16.05
CA SER A 50 -6.62 3.18 -17.39
C SER A 50 -8.02 2.68 -17.76
N GLN A 51 -8.86 2.38 -16.76
CA GLN A 51 -10.16 1.73 -16.99
C GLN A 51 -11.35 2.61 -16.64
N LYS A 52 -11.15 3.74 -15.98
CA LYS A 52 -12.26 4.59 -15.52
C LYS A 52 -13.14 5.11 -16.66
N ASP A 53 -12.57 5.28 -17.82
CA ASP A 53 -13.27 5.80 -19.01
C ASP A 53 -13.62 4.70 -20.01
N ASP A 54 -13.33 3.43 -19.68
CA ASP A 54 -13.65 2.30 -20.52
C ASP A 54 -15.16 2.05 -20.50
N PRO A 55 -15.84 2.06 -21.67
CA PRO A 55 -17.30 1.87 -21.73
C PRO A 55 -17.79 0.58 -21.06
N GLU A 56 -16.98 -0.47 -21.06
CA GLU A 56 -17.36 -1.75 -20.46
C GLU A 56 -17.25 -1.73 -18.93
N ASN A 57 -16.33 -0.94 -18.39
CA ASN A 57 -16.00 -0.96 -16.97
C ASN A 57 -16.39 0.31 -16.21
N ALA A 58 -16.68 1.40 -16.92
CA ALA A 58 -16.95 2.69 -16.27
C ALA A 58 -18.09 2.62 -15.25
N ALA A 59 -19.14 1.87 -15.53
CA ALA A 59 -20.29 1.73 -14.65
C ALA A 59 -20.01 0.86 -13.42
N ARG A 60 -18.91 0.14 -13.41
CA ARG A 60 -18.54 -0.75 -12.30
C ARG A 60 -17.68 -0.04 -11.25
N TRP A 61 -17.18 1.14 -11.54
CA TRP A 61 -16.44 1.95 -10.59
C TRP A 61 -17.40 2.77 -9.75
N ILE A 62 -17.31 2.65 -8.45
CA ILE A 62 -18.21 3.32 -7.51
C ILE A 62 -17.40 4.11 -6.48
N ASN A 63 -18.03 5.15 -5.93
CA ASN A 63 -17.43 5.90 -4.85
C ASN A 63 -17.54 5.11 -3.54
N VAL A 64 -16.42 4.96 -2.85
CA VAL A 64 -16.36 4.34 -1.54
C VAL A 64 -15.60 5.26 -0.59
N LYS A 65 -15.89 5.11 0.69
CA LYS A 65 -15.25 5.92 1.74
C LYS A 65 -14.80 5.00 2.87
N TRP A 66 -13.72 5.42 3.53
CA TRP A 66 -13.32 4.79 4.78
C TRP A 66 -14.39 5.10 5.83
N GLU A 67 -14.78 4.09 6.59
CA GLU A 67 -15.62 4.34 7.74
C GLU A 67 -14.86 5.21 8.74
N SER A 68 -15.55 6.23 9.26
CA SER A 68 -14.97 7.15 10.23
C SER A 68 -14.90 6.58 11.64
N SER A 69 -15.02 5.26 11.79
CA SER A 69 -14.84 4.65 13.10
C SER A 69 -13.36 4.79 13.49
N GLU A 70 -13.12 5.39 14.62
CA GLU A 70 -11.81 5.58 15.21
C GLU A 70 -11.09 4.26 15.54
N LYS A 71 -11.70 3.15 15.21
CA LYS A 71 -11.20 1.82 15.54
C LYS A 71 -10.99 0.97 14.30
N HIS A 72 -10.07 1.42 13.45
CA HIS A 72 -9.52 0.50 12.48
C HIS A 72 -8.55 -0.42 13.23
N THR A 73 -9.04 -1.56 13.67
CA THR A 73 -8.23 -2.56 14.38
C THR A 73 -7.49 -3.48 13.42
N GLY A 74 -7.60 -3.24 12.11
CA GLY A 74 -6.96 -4.05 11.10
C GLY A 74 -5.58 -3.53 10.68
N TYR A 75 -4.79 -4.44 10.15
CA TYR A 75 -3.51 -4.10 9.54
C TYR A 75 -3.61 -4.22 8.04
N PHE A 76 -2.89 -3.36 7.35
CA PHE A 76 -2.88 -3.31 5.89
C PHE A 76 -1.47 -3.60 5.38
N LYS A 77 -1.37 -4.27 4.25
CA LYS A 77 -0.08 -4.50 3.61
C LYS A 77 0.33 -3.26 2.82
N CYS A 78 1.56 -2.87 2.96
CA CYS A 78 2.14 -1.76 2.21
C CYS A 78 3.52 -2.15 1.72
N THR A 79 3.80 -1.95 0.45
CA THR A 79 5.11 -2.21 -0.12
C THR A 79 5.88 -0.90 -0.25
N LEU A 80 7.08 -0.88 0.29
CA LEU A 80 7.97 0.27 0.23
C LEU A 80 9.17 -0.06 -0.64
N ASP A 81 9.50 0.84 -1.56
CA ASP A 81 10.69 0.74 -2.39
C ASP A 81 11.77 1.63 -1.81
N ILE A 82 12.85 1.03 -1.37
CA ILE A 82 13.98 1.70 -0.76
C ILE A 82 15.15 1.68 -1.73
N VAL A 83 15.58 2.84 -2.17
CA VAL A 83 16.79 2.97 -2.99
C VAL A 83 17.92 3.43 -2.10
N ALA A 84 19.04 2.71 -2.15
CA ALA A 84 20.19 2.99 -1.31
C ALA A 84 21.49 2.65 -2.03
N VAL A 85 22.58 3.23 -1.56
CA VAL A 85 23.91 2.81 -2.00
C VAL A 85 24.16 1.40 -1.45
N ASP A 86 24.44 0.45 -2.31
CA ASP A 86 24.59 -0.95 -1.90
C ASP A 86 25.82 -1.12 -1.00
N ARG A 87 25.62 -1.90 0.08
CA ARG A 87 26.69 -2.24 1.03
C ARG A 87 26.33 -3.49 1.81
N ILE A 88 27.34 -4.09 2.41
CA ILE A 88 27.13 -5.20 3.33
C ILE A 88 26.33 -4.73 4.53
N GLY A 89 25.33 -5.52 4.92
CA GLY A 89 24.51 -5.22 6.09
C GLY A 89 23.34 -4.27 5.84
N LEU A 90 23.12 -3.82 4.59
CA LEU A 90 22.02 -2.91 4.27
C LEU A 90 20.66 -3.52 4.64
N LEU A 91 20.40 -4.75 4.19
CA LEU A 91 19.14 -5.43 4.50
C LEU A 91 18.98 -5.68 6.00
N ALA A 92 20.07 -6.03 6.67
CA ALA A 92 20.05 -6.23 8.13
C ALA A 92 19.67 -4.94 8.86
N ASP A 93 20.20 -3.81 8.44
CA ASP A 93 19.89 -2.50 9.04
C ASP A 93 18.43 -2.12 8.81
N VAL A 94 17.91 -2.37 7.61
CA VAL A 94 16.49 -2.13 7.30
C VAL A 94 15.60 -3.01 8.17
N SER A 95 15.90 -4.29 8.25
CA SER A 95 15.13 -5.24 9.06
C SER A 95 15.17 -4.88 10.55
N SER A 96 16.34 -4.49 11.06
CA SER A 96 16.51 -4.10 12.46
C SER A 96 15.73 -2.82 12.77
N ALA A 97 15.76 -1.84 11.88
CA ALA A 97 15.01 -0.60 12.06
C ALA A 97 13.51 -0.85 12.16
N LEU A 98 12.99 -1.74 11.31
CA LEU A 98 11.58 -2.11 11.34
C LEU A 98 11.22 -2.91 12.59
N ALA A 99 12.09 -3.80 13.03
CA ALA A 99 11.89 -4.58 14.25
C ALA A 99 11.83 -3.67 15.48
N MET A 100 12.66 -2.64 15.53
CA MET A 100 12.68 -1.69 16.65
C MET A 100 11.37 -0.92 16.85
N ILE A 101 10.61 -0.76 15.78
CA ILE A 101 9.30 -0.09 15.83
C ILE A 101 8.16 -1.08 15.68
N ASN A 102 8.41 -2.36 15.89
CA ASN A 102 7.42 -3.43 15.89
C ASN A 102 6.63 -3.55 14.58
N ILE A 103 7.30 -3.40 13.45
CA ILE A 103 6.70 -3.55 12.13
C ILE A 103 6.96 -4.96 11.61
N PHE A 104 5.89 -5.68 11.28
CA PHE A 104 6.00 -7.02 10.70
C PHE A 104 6.31 -6.94 9.21
N ILE A 105 7.27 -7.73 8.77
CA ILE A 105 7.67 -7.81 7.36
C ILE A 105 7.09 -9.10 6.78
N TYR A 106 6.26 -8.98 5.74
CA TYR A 106 5.73 -10.15 5.03
C TYR A 106 6.69 -10.66 3.99
N GLU A 107 7.37 -9.76 3.31
CA GLU A 107 8.22 -10.10 2.18
C GLU A 107 9.27 -9.02 2.02
N SER A 108 10.46 -9.43 1.60
CA SER A 108 11.49 -8.49 1.19
C SER A 108 12.23 -9.04 -0.01
N THR A 109 12.50 -8.19 -0.97
CA THR A 109 13.31 -8.52 -2.14
C THR A 109 14.37 -7.46 -2.30
N SER A 110 15.52 -7.85 -2.82
CA SER A 110 16.57 -6.88 -3.13
C SER A 110 17.12 -7.16 -4.52
N ARG A 111 17.49 -6.09 -5.21
CA ARG A 111 18.11 -6.19 -6.51
C ARG A 111 19.15 -5.09 -6.68
N GLU A 112 20.17 -5.40 -7.45
CA GLU A 112 21.19 -4.42 -7.82
C GLU A 112 20.69 -3.55 -8.97
N LEU A 113 20.94 -2.25 -8.88
CA LEU A 113 20.66 -1.31 -9.96
C LEU A 113 21.92 -1.05 -10.77
N LYS A 114 21.74 -0.56 -12.01
CA LYS A 114 22.85 -0.37 -12.95
C LYS A 114 23.92 0.61 -12.48
N ASN A 115 23.59 1.51 -11.58
CA ASN A 115 24.51 2.54 -11.08
C ASN A 115 25.25 2.16 -9.80
N GLY A 116 25.20 0.89 -9.40
CA GLY A 116 25.81 0.44 -8.15
C GLY A 116 24.95 0.62 -6.93
N ASN A 117 23.74 1.15 -7.08
CA ASN A 117 22.77 1.24 -6.00
C ASN A 117 22.00 -0.06 -5.87
N ALA A 118 21.30 -0.22 -4.76
CA ALA A 118 20.39 -1.34 -4.54
C ALA A 118 18.97 -0.83 -4.36
N MET A 119 18.00 -1.62 -4.80
CA MET A 119 16.60 -1.40 -4.50
C MET A 119 16.10 -2.53 -3.62
N LEU A 120 15.59 -2.17 -2.45
CA LEU A 120 14.94 -3.10 -1.54
C LEU A 120 13.44 -2.83 -1.59
N SER A 121 12.67 -3.85 -1.91
CA SER A 121 11.22 -3.78 -1.85
C SER A 121 10.75 -4.57 -0.64
N VAL A 122 10.15 -3.90 0.31
CA VAL A 122 9.73 -4.51 1.58
C VAL A 122 8.23 -4.35 1.74
N THR A 123 7.53 -5.46 1.92
CA THR A 123 6.10 -5.44 2.19
C THR A 123 5.89 -5.58 3.70
N VAL A 124 5.27 -4.58 4.29
CA VAL A 124 5.12 -4.46 5.74
C VAL A 124 3.67 -4.38 6.15
N SER A 125 3.42 -4.65 7.43
CA SER A 125 2.10 -4.53 8.04
C SER A 125 1.96 -3.15 8.66
N ILE A 126 0.98 -2.37 8.21
CA ILE A 126 0.78 -0.97 8.61
C ILE A 126 -0.64 -0.80 9.12
N ALA A 127 -0.79 -0.11 10.25
CA ALA A 127 -2.10 0.17 10.84
C ALA A 127 -2.77 1.42 10.25
N GLY A 128 -2.01 2.32 9.66
CA GLY A 128 -2.55 3.54 9.05
C GLY A 128 -1.46 4.48 8.55
N MET A 129 -1.86 5.65 8.05
CA MET A 129 -0.93 6.61 7.44
C MET A 129 0.08 7.18 8.42
N GLU A 130 -0.30 7.40 9.66
CA GLU A 130 0.62 7.93 10.68
C GLU A 130 1.78 6.95 10.91
N GLN A 131 1.45 5.66 11.06
CA GLN A 131 2.48 4.64 11.21
C GLN A 131 3.35 4.52 9.96
N LEU A 132 2.74 4.62 8.78
CA LEU A 132 3.49 4.59 7.52
C LEU A 132 4.50 5.73 7.45
N ASN A 133 4.10 6.94 7.82
CA ASN A 133 5.00 8.08 7.83
C ASN A 133 6.16 7.88 8.81
N ASN A 134 5.88 7.29 9.98
CA ASN A 134 6.92 6.97 10.95
C ASN A 134 7.91 5.93 10.40
N VAL A 135 7.40 4.93 9.69
CA VAL A 135 8.23 3.91 9.04
C VAL A 135 9.14 4.55 7.99
N ILE A 136 8.56 5.37 7.12
CA ILE A 136 9.34 6.05 6.07
C ILE A 136 10.43 6.93 6.68
N ASN A 137 10.09 7.71 7.70
CA ASN A 137 11.05 8.57 8.37
C ASN A 137 12.19 7.76 9.02
N LYS A 138 11.85 6.64 9.63
CA LYS A 138 12.85 5.76 10.25
C LYS A 138 13.80 5.17 9.22
N LEU A 139 13.26 4.73 8.09
CA LEU A 139 14.07 4.13 7.02
C LEU A 139 14.97 5.17 6.35
N GLN A 140 14.50 6.40 6.18
CA GLN A 140 15.29 7.46 5.58
C GLN A 140 16.53 7.85 6.40
N LYS A 141 16.50 7.55 7.70
CA LYS A 141 17.64 7.82 8.60
C LYS A 141 18.73 6.76 8.53
N ILE A 142 18.50 5.66 7.87
CA ILE A 142 19.51 4.60 7.72
C ILE A 142 20.62 5.10 6.81
N LYS A 143 21.86 4.83 7.19
CA LYS A 143 23.02 5.23 6.42
C LYS A 143 22.97 4.67 5.00
N ASN A 144 23.23 5.50 4.01
CA ASN A 144 23.28 5.19 2.59
C ASN A 144 21.90 5.03 1.91
N VAL A 145 20.80 5.24 2.62
CA VAL A 145 19.48 5.28 2.02
C VAL A 145 19.30 6.59 1.26
N ILE A 146 18.94 6.49 -0.02
CA ILE A 146 18.74 7.64 -0.90
C ILE A 146 17.28 8.06 -0.89
N SER A 147 16.35 7.11 -1.04
CA SER A 147 14.92 7.40 -1.05
C SER A 147 14.10 6.23 -0.53
N VAL A 148 12.94 6.55 0.03
CA VAL A 148 11.95 5.57 0.48
C VAL A 148 10.61 6.04 -0.04
N GLU A 149 9.97 5.21 -0.86
CA GLU A 149 8.68 5.53 -1.46
C GLU A 149 7.73 4.35 -1.39
N ARG A 150 6.44 4.63 -1.38
CA ARG A 150 5.45 3.56 -1.54
C ARG A 150 5.50 3.07 -2.97
N SER A 151 5.49 1.74 -3.12
CA SER A 151 5.36 1.15 -4.44
C SER A 151 4.01 1.54 -5.04
N GLY A 152 4.03 2.19 -6.19
CA GLY A 152 2.83 2.63 -6.88
C GLY A 152 2.26 1.63 -7.88
N LYS A 153 2.72 0.41 -7.81
CA LYS A 153 2.29 -0.62 -8.76
C LYS A 153 1.25 -1.52 -8.20
#